data_4aabadef33a46357bfd840e7b4843909
#
_entry.id   4aabadef33a46357bfd840e7b4843909
#
_cell.length_a   1.000
_cell.length_b   1.000
_cell.length_c   1.000
_cell.angle_alpha   90.00
_cell.angle_beta   90.00
_cell.angle_gamma   90.00
#
_symmetry.space_group_name_H-M   'P 1'
#
loop_
_entity.id
_entity.type
_entity.pdbx_description
1 polymer ?
#
loop_
_entity_poly.entity_id
_entity_poly.type
_entity_poly.pdbx_seq_one_letter_code
_entity_poly.pdbx_strand_id
1 'polypeptide(L)'
;IKLFDERRDQDQDRHLQQLAKEHGLIFFFRSDCPYCHAMAPTIRMLAEKYGIEVLPVSVDGAGLPDFPQFRDGRASAAAWGVERVPALFIGSKTTGDHAPIGFGMMALSEIVNRIFVLTGTKPGDQF
;
A
#
# COMPACT_ATOMS: atom_id res chain seq x y z
N ILE A 1 -1.53 2.35 -29.55
CA ILE A 1 -0.69 1.90 -28.47
C ILE A 1 -0.85 2.80 -27.24
N LYS A 2 -0.65 4.08 -27.40
CA LYS A 2 -0.91 5.04 -26.32
C LYS A 2 -2.36 4.97 -25.86
N LEU A 3 -3.27 4.78 -26.77
CA LEU A 3 -4.68 4.69 -26.46
C LEU A 3 -4.99 3.52 -25.51
N PHE A 4 -4.34 2.38 -25.74
CA PHE A 4 -4.52 1.22 -24.88
C PHE A 4 -3.92 1.47 -23.50
N ASP A 5 -2.77 2.12 -23.44
CA ASP A 5 -2.13 2.44 -22.17
C ASP A 5 -2.98 3.41 -21.35
N GLU A 6 -3.53 4.44 -21.99
CA GLU A 6 -4.41 5.40 -21.34
C GLU A 6 -5.66 4.73 -20.78
N ARG A 7 -6.24 3.83 -21.55
CA ARG A 7 -7.44 3.11 -21.11
C ARG A 7 -7.14 2.22 -19.90
N ARG A 8 -6.01 1.53 -19.93
CA ARG A 8 -5.59 0.69 -18.81
C ARG A 8 -5.36 1.52 -17.56
N ASP A 9 -4.71 2.67 -17.71
CA ASP A 9 -4.46 3.56 -16.59
C ASP A 9 -5.75 4.08 -16.00
N GLN A 10 -6.71 4.45 -16.83
CA GLN A 10 -8.02 4.91 -16.37
C GLN A 10 -8.77 3.80 -15.62
N ASP A 11 -8.68 2.58 -16.11
CA ASP A 11 -9.30 1.44 -15.45
C ASP A 11 -8.68 1.17 -14.10
N GLN A 12 -7.35 1.25 -14.00
CA GLN A 12 -6.64 1.09 -12.75
C GLN A 12 -7.02 2.20 -11.76
N ASP A 13 -7.11 3.43 -12.23
CA ASP A 13 -7.49 4.57 -11.38
C ASP A 13 -8.89 4.39 -10.81
N ARG A 14 -9.84 4.00 -11.64
CA ARG A 14 -11.21 3.75 -11.19
C ARG A 14 -11.27 2.63 -10.18
N HIS A 15 -10.54 1.56 -10.45
CA HIS A 15 -10.51 0.41 -9.56
C HIS A 15 -9.97 0.81 -8.18
N LEU A 16 -8.88 1.57 -8.15
CA LEU A 16 -8.28 2.01 -6.91
C LEU A 16 -9.18 2.96 -6.14
N GLN A 17 -9.89 3.85 -6.84
CA GLN A 17 -10.83 4.76 -6.19
C GLN A 17 -12.00 4.00 -5.56
N GLN A 18 -12.50 2.97 -6.22
CA GLN A 18 -13.53 2.11 -5.67
C GLN A 18 -13.00 1.33 -4.46
N LEU A 19 -11.82 0.78 -4.62
CA LEU A 19 -11.17 -0.02 -3.59
C LEU A 19 -10.95 0.78 -2.30
N ALA A 20 -10.62 2.07 -2.45
CA ALA A 20 -10.32 2.95 -1.33
C ALA A 20 -11.48 3.11 -0.36
N LYS A 21 -12.69 2.84 -0.80
CA LYS A 21 -13.88 2.96 0.04
C LYS A 21 -13.91 1.91 1.14
N GLU A 22 -13.37 0.73 0.87
CA GLU A 22 -13.45 -0.40 1.79
C GLU A 22 -12.09 -0.96 2.20
N HIS A 23 -11.01 -0.41 1.66
CA HIS A 23 -9.66 -0.90 1.91
C HIS A 23 -8.72 0.24 2.26
N GLY A 24 -7.66 -0.09 2.97
CA GLY A 24 -6.60 0.83 3.29
C GLY A 24 -5.25 0.18 3.12
N LEU A 25 -4.22 0.99 3.10
CA LEU A 25 -2.84 0.52 3.02
C LEU A 25 -2.25 0.49 4.41
N ILE A 26 -1.42 -0.50 4.68
CA ILE A 26 -0.68 -0.62 5.93
C ILE A 26 0.79 -0.59 5.58
N PHE A 27 1.49 0.41 6.08
CA PHE A 27 2.88 0.68 5.73
C PHE A 27 3.76 0.46 6.96
N PHE A 28 4.53 -0.63 6.93
CA PHE A 28 5.50 -0.94 7.99
C PHE A 28 6.84 -0.29 7.66
N PHE A 29 7.42 0.40 8.63
CA PHE A 29 8.66 1.11 8.41
C PHE A 29 9.51 1.17 9.68
N ARG A 30 10.78 1.54 9.50
CA ARG A 30 11.67 1.93 10.57
C ARG A 30 12.11 3.36 10.33
N SER A 31 12.29 4.11 11.40
CA SER A 31 12.71 5.51 11.27
C SER A 31 14.15 5.65 10.75
N ASP A 32 14.96 4.60 10.91
CA ASP A 32 16.35 4.58 10.48
C ASP A 32 16.55 3.89 9.13
N CYS A 33 15.50 3.65 8.39
CA CYS A 33 15.54 2.94 7.11
C CYS A 33 15.51 3.94 5.95
N PRO A 34 16.61 4.06 5.18
CA PRO A 34 16.65 5.01 4.06
C PRO A 34 15.59 4.75 3.01
N TYR A 35 15.32 3.47 2.70
CA TYR A 35 14.30 3.12 1.71
C TYR A 35 12.90 3.43 2.21
N CYS A 36 12.67 3.34 3.51
CA CYS A 36 11.40 3.74 4.10
C CYS A 36 11.16 5.23 3.93
N HIS A 37 12.20 6.04 4.20
CA HIS A 37 12.15 7.48 3.97
C HIS A 37 11.89 7.83 2.50
N ALA A 38 12.53 7.10 1.60
CA ALA A 38 12.39 7.35 0.17
C ALA A 38 11.01 6.94 -0.35
N MET A 39 10.43 5.89 0.20
CA MET A 39 9.15 5.37 -0.25
C MET A 39 7.95 6.13 0.34
N ALA A 40 8.12 6.74 1.50
CA ALA A 40 7.04 7.41 2.19
C ALA A 40 6.34 8.50 1.35
N PRO A 41 7.04 9.38 0.63
CA PRO A 41 6.37 10.36 -0.23
C PRO A 41 5.56 9.71 -1.35
N THR A 42 6.04 8.60 -1.89
CA THR A 42 5.33 7.86 -2.94
C THR A 42 4.01 7.33 -2.40
N ILE A 43 4.02 6.79 -1.19
CA ILE A 43 2.81 6.27 -0.55
C ILE A 43 1.83 7.41 -0.24
N ARG A 44 2.33 8.54 0.24
CA ARG A 44 1.48 9.72 0.47
C ARG A 44 0.83 10.20 -0.82
N MET A 45 1.59 10.24 -1.89
CA MET A 45 1.08 10.66 -3.20
C MET A 45 -0.01 9.71 -3.68
N LEU A 46 0.21 8.40 -3.52
CA LEU A 46 -0.79 7.39 -3.86
C LEU A 46 -2.07 7.59 -3.05
N ALA A 47 -1.93 7.79 -1.75
CA ALA A 47 -3.06 7.99 -0.86
C ALA A 47 -3.89 9.20 -1.26
N GLU A 48 -3.23 10.31 -1.58
CA GLU A 48 -3.90 11.54 -1.99
C GLU A 48 -4.58 11.39 -3.35
N LYS A 49 -3.89 10.74 -4.28
CA LYS A 49 -4.43 10.59 -5.64
C LYS A 49 -5.70 9.77 -5.67
N TYR A 50 -5.77 8.70 -4.90
CA TYR A 50 -6.89 7.75 -4.95
C TYR A 50 -7.84 7.84 -3.77
N GLY A 51 -7.51 8.68 -2.79
CA GLY A 51 -8.33 8.79 -1.59
C GLY A 51 -8.29 7.56 -0.70
N ILE A 52 -7.18 6.81 -0.75
CA ILE A 52 -7.03 5.61 0.05
C ILE A 52 -6.32 5.94 1.36
N GLU A 53 -6.80 5.39 2.45
CA GLU A 53 -6.19 5.63 3.75
C GLU A 53 -4.90 4.84 3.92
N VAL A 54 -3.95 5.42 4.63
CA VAL A 54 -2.69 4.74 4.97
C VAL A 54 -2.59 4.67 6.49
N LEU A 55 -2.33 3.48 6.99
CA LEU A 55 -2.01 3.25 8.39
C LEU A 55 -0.50 3.08 8.50
N PRO A 56 0.21 4.08 9.03
CA PRO A 56 1.65 3.96 9.22
C PRO A 56 1.92 3.14 10.47
N VAL A 57 2.82 2.17 10.36
CA VAL A 57 3.12 1.25 11.45
C VAL A 57 4.64 1.19 11.64
N SER A 58 5.10 1.68 12.79
CA SER A 58 6.53 1.75 13.09
C SER A 58 6.99 0.49 13.80
N VAL A 59 8.09 -0.08 13.35
CA VAL A 59 8.68 -1.25 14.01
C VAL A 59 9.84 -0.89 14.94
N ASP A 60 10.19 0.40 15.04
CA ASP A 60 11.23 0.87 15.97
C ASP A 60 10.74 1.95 16.94
N GLY A 61 9.45 2.29 16.89
CA GLY A 61 8.87 3.23 17.83
C GLY A 61 9.05 4.70 17.49
N ALA A 62 9.54 5.03 16.31
CA ALA A 62 9.72 6.40 15.85
C ALA A 62 9.08 6.59 14.48
N GLY A 63 8.72 7.84 14.16
CA GLY A 63 8.03 8.15 12.92
C GLY A 63 8.94 8.56 11.77
N LEU A 64 8.32 8.86 10.64
CA LEU A 64 8.98 9.42 9.47
C LEU A 64 8.50 10.85 9.28
N PRO A 65 9.27 11.72 8.60
CA PRO A 65 8.80 13.08 8.31
C PRO A 65 7.46 13.11 7.58
N ASP A 66 7.22 12.18 6.66
CA ASP A 66 5.96 12.10 5.94
C ASP A 66 4.85 11.43 6.76
N PHE A 67 5.22 10.66 7.77
CA PHE A 67 4.27 9.97 8.66
C PHE A 67 4.72 10.14 10.10
N PRO A 68 4.53 11.36 10.66
CA PRO A 68 4.93 11.62 12.05
C PRO A 68 4.03 10.91 13.06
N GLN A 69 2.79 10.61 12.67
CA GLN A 69 1.86 9.85 13.49
C GLN A 69 1.84 8.41 13.01
N PHE A 70 1.90 7.48 13.94
CA PHE A 70 2.03 6.07 13.59
C PHE A 70 1.53 5.20 14.73
N ARG A 71 1.34 3.92 14.45
CA ARG A 71 1.10 2.92 15.47
C ARG A 71 2.35 2.10 15.70
N ASP A 72 2.51 1.61 16.94
CA ASP A 72 3.59 0.66 17.25
C ASP A 72 3.22 -0.68 16.62
N GLY A 73 4.09 -1.19 15.76
CA GLY A 73 3.81 -2.39 15.00
C GLY A 73 4.76 -3.54 15.23
N ARG A 74 5.51 -3.52 16.34
CA ARG A 74 6.46 -4.59 16.60
C ARG A 74 5.77 -5.96 16.67
N ALA A 75 4.66 -6.02 17.40
CA ALA A 75 3.90 -7.26 17.51
C ALA A 75 3.23 -7.64 16.18
N SER A 76 2.65 -6.66 15.50
CA SER A 76 2.00 -6.91 14.21
C SER A 76 2.99 -7.36 13.15
N ALA A 77 4.17 -6.75 13.12
CA ALA A 77 5.22 -7.13 12.18
C ALA A 77 5.61 -8.58 12.37
N ALA A 78 5.79 -9.00 13.61
CA ALA A 78 6.12 -10.40 13.91
C ALA A 78 5.00 -11.33 13.47
N ALA A 79 3.75 -10.96 13.78
CA ALA A 79 2.58 -11.79 13.46
C ALA A 79 2.37 -11.91 11.96
N TRP A 80 2.66 -10.86 11.20
CA TRP A 80 2.43 -10.83 9.75
C TRP A 80 3.66 -11.27 8.94
N GLY A 81 4.72 -11.69 9.61
CA GLY A 81 5.92 -12.17 8.92
C GLY A 81 6.72 -11.07 8.25
N VAL A 82 6.67 -9.85 8.78
CA VAL A 82 7.42 -8.73 8.23
C VAL A 82 8.86 -8.81 8.72
N GLU A 83 9.75 -9.25 7.85
CA GLU A 83 11.17 -9.38 8.16
C GLU A 83 11.99 -8.25 7.56
N ARG A 84 11.47 -7.58 6.55
CA ARG A 84 12.13 -6.47 5.88
C ARG A 84 11.20 -5.31 5.74
N VAL A 85 11.72 -4.11 5.88
CA VAL A 85 11.01 -2.87 5.65
C VAL A 85 11.70 -2.10 4.53
N PRO A 86 10.99 -1.26 3.78
CA PRO A 86 9.57 -0.99 3.88
C PRO A 86 8.73 -2.18 3.47
N ALA A 87 7.58 -2.35 4.11
CA ALA A 87 6.62 -3.39 3.76
C ALA A 87 5.25 -2.75 3.61
N LEU A 88 4.55 -3.11 2.55
CA LEU A 88 3.26 -2.52 2.24
C LEU A 88 2.22 -3.63 2.10
N PHE A 89 1.12 -3.47 2.83
CA PHE A 89 -0.01 -4.39 2.82
C PHE A 89 -1.26 -3.64 2.42
N ILE A 90 -2.23 -4.38 1.89
CA ILE A 90 -3.58 -3.86 1.73
C ILE A 90 -4.48 -4.60 2.70
N GLY A 91 -5.38 -3.88 3.36
CA GLY A 91 -6.29 -4.47 4.33
C GLY A 91 -7.73 -4.05 4.09
N SER A 92 -8.66 -4.96 4.37
CA SER A 92 -10.08 -4.68 4.29
C SER A 92 -10.56 -4.05 5.58
N LYS A 93 -11.27 -2.93 5.46
CA LYS A 93 -11.86 -2.25 6.63
C LYS A 93 -13.04 -3.02 7.20
N THR A 94 -13.68 -3.86 6.38
CA THR A 94 -14.89 -4.58 6.78
C THR A 94 -14.59 -5.94 7.36
N THR A 95 -13.67 -6.70 6.76
CA THR A 95 -13.38 -8.06 7.19
C THR A 95 -12.13 -8.17 8.06
N GLY A 96 -11.24 -7.18 7.98
CA GLY A 96 -9.95 -7.24 8.65
C GLY A 96 -8.92 -8.10 7.93
N ASP A 97 -9.26 -8.67 6.80
CA ASP A 97 -8.30 -9.43 5.99
C ASP A 97 -7.23 -8.52 5.43
N HIS A 98 -6.03 -9.04 5.27
CA HIS A 98 -4.94 -8.29 4.71
C HIS A 98 -4.09 -9.18 3.80
N ALA A 99 -3.37 -8.55 2.87
CA ALA A 99 -2.49 -9.24 1.95
C ALA A 99 -1.27 -8.37 1.67
N PRO A 100 -0.09 -8.98 1.51
CA PRO A 100 1.11 -8.20 1.19
C PRO A 100 1.06 -7.70 -0.25
N ILE A 101 1.36 -6.41 -0.42
CA ILE A 101 1.59 -5.83 -1.74
C ILE A 101 3.04 -6.06 -2.12
N GLY A 102 3.96 -5.86 -1.18
CA GLY A 102 5.36 -6.11 -1.44
C GLY A 102 6.25 -5.68 -0.29
N PHE A 103 7.48 -6.15 -0.36
CA PHE A 103 8.52 -5.84 0.59
C PHE A 103 9.67 -5.16 -0.15
N GLY A 104 10.25 -4.15 0.50
CA GLY A 104 11.32 -3.39 -0.11
C GLY A 104 10.80 -2.22 -0.94
N MET A 105 11.71 -1.53 -1.60
CA MET A 105 11.41 -0.33 -2.38
C MET A 105 10.57 -0.67 -3.61
N MET A 106 9.52 0.11 -3.84
CA MET A 106 8.66 -0.04 -5.00
C MET A 106 8.34 1.33 -5.58
N ALA A 107 8.29 1.42 -6.91
CA ALA A 107 7.84 2.63 -7.59
C ALA A 107 6.32 2.72 -7.54
N LEU A 108 5.79 3.92 -7.73
CA LEU A 108 4.35 4.16 -7.71
C LEU A 108 3.59 3.23 -8.67
N SER A 109 4.07 3.14 -9.90
CA SER A 109 3.43 2.29 -10.92
C SER A 109 3.43 0.82 -10.52
N GLU A 110 4.49 0.39 -9.86
CA GLU A 110 4.61 -0.99 -9.39
C GLU A 110 3.60 -1.27 -8.29
N ILE A 111 3.45 -0.34 -7.35
CA ILE A 111 2.48 -0.47 -6.27
C ILE A 111 1.06 -0.55 -6.83
N VAL A 112 0.72 0.35 -7.75
CA VAL A 112 -0.59 0.39 -8.39
C VAL A 112 -0.88 -0.94 -9.10
N ASN A 113 0.08 -1.41 -9.86
CA ASN A 113 -0.05 -2.67 -10.60
C ASN A 113 -0.28 -3.85 -9.66
N ARG A 114 0.48 -3.93 -8.59
CA ARG A 114 0.36 -5.03 -7.63
C ARG A 114 -0.98 -5.00 -6.90
N ILE A 115 -1.46 -3.83 -6.54
CA ILE A 115 -2.79 -3.68 -5.93
C ILE A 115 -3.85 -4.16 -6.91
N PHE A 116 -3.74 -3.76 -8.18
CA PHE A 116 -4.69 -4.14 -9.20
C PHE A 116 -4.73 -5.67 -9.37
N VAL A 117 -3.55 -6.29 -9.44
CA VAL A 117 -3.47 -7.75 -9.57
C VAL A 117 -4.08 -8.46 -8.37
N LEU A 118 -3.83 -7.95 -7.16
CA LEU A 118 -4.35 -8.57 -5.95
C LEU A 118 -5.86 -8.43 -5.80
N THR A 119 -6.43 -7.34 -6.29
CA THR A 119 -7.82 -6.99 -5.99
C THR A 119 -8.71 -6.89 -7.22
N GLY A 120 -8.14 -6.75 -8.40
CA GLY A 120 -8.89 -6.56 -9.64
C GLY A 120 -9.41 -7.83 -10.27
N THR A 121 -8.82 -8.98 -9.92
CA THR A 121 -9.22 -10.27 -10.48
C THR A 121 -9.70 -11.17 -9.35
N LYS A 122 -11.00 -11.18 -9.15
CA LYS A 122 -11.62 -12.08 -8.18
C LYS A 122 -12.10 -13.33 -8.91
N PRO A 123 -12.27 -14.44 -8.20
CA PRO A 123 -12.87 -15.61 -8.81
C PRO A 123 -14.20 -15.25 -9.46
N GLY A 124 -14.33 -15.53 -10.76
CA GLY A 124 -15.53 -15.25 -11.51
C GLY A 124 -15.61 -13.87 -12.16
N ASP A 125 -14.67 -12.99 -11.86
CA ASP A 125 -14.71 -11.61 -12.39
C ASP A 125 -14.00 -11.44 -13.71
N GLN A 126 -12.97 -12.22 -13.95
CA GLN A 126 -12.10 -12.00 -15.10
C GLN A 126 -12.70 -12.51 -16.40
N PHE A 127 -13.83 -13.05 -16.41
CA PHE A 127 -14.40 -13.62 -17.63
C PHE A 127 -15.87 -13.34 -17.79
#